data_ce159a810f6a03c2a49a5ae43d4d8ffb
#
_entry.id   ce159a810f6a03c2a49a5ae43d4d8ffb
#
_cell.length_a   1.000
_cell.length_b   1.000
_cell.length_c   1.000
_cell.angle_alpha   90.00
_cell.angle_beta   90.00
_cell.angle_gamma   90.00
#
_symmetry.space_group_name_H-M   'P 1'
#
loop_
_entity.id
_entity.type
_entity.pdbx_description
1 polymer ?
#
loop_
_entity_poly.entity_id
_entity_poly.type
_entity_poly.pdbx_seq_one_letter_code
_entity_poly.pdbx_strand_id
1 'polypeptide(L)'
;MPLQVYRVCRATYARLDGEGAKRAGGRWNSPGYAVVYMAESISLAVLENLVHMSKVDFPSGYVALTALIPDSVAMLDGNEFRAGGRSCPKAGDRWIESRKSAVLRVQSAVVRSEHLYLLNPAHHDFDRVQVEQIEPFAFDPRLF
;
A
#
# COMPACT_ATOMS: atom_id res chain seq x y z
N MET A 1 -2.54 -20.40 2.39
CA MET A 1 -2.97 -19.86 1.08
C MET A 1 -2.30 -18.53 0.82
N PRO A 2 -1.75 -18.33 -0.36
CA PRO A 2 -1.18 -17.03 -0.69
C PRO A 2 -2.23 -15.93 -0.58
N LEU A 3 -1.78 -14.73 -0.21
CA LEU A 3 -2.66 -13.58 -0.03
C LEU A 3 -2.59 -12.68 -1.25
N GLN A 4 -3.74 -12.40 -1.87
CA GLN A 4 -3.83 -11.41 -2.92
C GLN A 4 -4.02 -10.02 -2.33
N VAL A 5 -3.24 -9.06 -2.81
CA VAL A 5 -3.33 -7.67 -2.41
C VAL A 5 -3.37 -6.79 -3.65
N TYR A 6 -3.92 -5.59 -3.51
CA TYR A 6 -4.30 -4.77 -4.65
C TYR A 6 -3.83 -3.33 -4.49
N ARG A 7 -3.51 -2.71 -5.63
CA ARG A 7 -3.15 -1.31 -5.70
C ARG A 7 -3.79 -0.68 -6.93
N VAL A 8 -4.36 0.49 -6.77
CA VAL A 8 -4.83 1.32 -7.88
C VAL A 8 -3.95 2.55 -7.88
N CYS A 9 -3.25 2.79 -8.98
CA CYS A 9 -2.30 3.89 -9.07
C CYS A 9 -2.15 4.34 -10.53
N ARG A 10 -1.50 5.48 -10.73
CA ARG A 10 -1.14 5.91 -12.08
C ARG A 10 -0.19 4.89 -12.69
N ALA A 11 -0.31 4.65 -14.00
CA ALA A 11 0.52 3.68 -14.70
C ALA A 11 2.02 3.93 -14.51
N THR A 12 2.42 5.19 -14.38
CA THR A 12 3.82 5.57 -14.14
C THR A 12 4.36 5.08 -12.80
N TYR A 13 3.48 4.76 -11.84
CA TYR A 13 3.85 4.27 -10.50
C TYR A 13 3.50 2.80 -10.32
N ALA A 14 3.29 2.06 -11.41
CA ALA A 14 2.91 0.65 -11.33
C ALA A 14 4.04 -0.27 -10.84
N ARG A 15 5.26 0.24 -10.74
CA ARG A 15 6.37 -0.52 -10.17
C ARG A 15 6.20 -0.66 -8.66
N LEU A 16 6.47 -1.85 -8.15
CA LEU A 16 6.49 -2.09 -6.71
C LEU A 16 7.87 -1.72 -6.15
N ASP A 17 8.20 -0.44 -6.15
CA ASP A 17 9.50 0.04 -5.64
C ASP A 17 9.36 1.04 -4.49
N GLY A 18 8.14 1.47 -4.20
CA GLY A 18 7.88 2.39 -3.10
C GLY A 18 8.36 3.83 -3.34
N GLU A 19 8.73 4.18 -4.57
CA GLU A 19 9.28 5.50 -4.87
C GLU A 19 8.29 6.64 -4.66
N GLY A 20 7.01 6.41 -4.97
CA GLY A 20 5.99 7.44 -4.75
C GLY A 20 5.86 7.82 -3.28
N ALA A 21 5.77 6.83 -2.39
CA ALA A 21 5.69 7.06 -0.95
C ALA A 21 7.00 7.61 -0.39
N LYS A 22 8.14 7.17 -0.91
CA LYS A 22 9.44 7.69 -0.52
C LYS A 22 9.54 9.20 -0.78
N ARG A 23 8.95 9.65 -1.87
CA ARG A 23 9.01 11.05 -2.28
C ARG A 23 8.05 11.93 -1.48
N ALA A 24 6.82 11.47 -1.29
CA ALA A 24 5.73 12.26 -0.72
C ALA A 24 5.51 12.03 0.77
N GLY A 25 5.94 10.89 1.30
CA GLY A 25 5.54 10.45 2.62
C GLY A 25 4.10 9.94 2.62
N GLY A 26 3.66 9.37 3.71
CA GLY A 26 2.32 8.85 3.87
C GLY A 26 1.99 8.63 5.33
N ARG A 27 0.87 7.97 5.60
CA ARG A 27 0.39 7.73 6.95
C ARG A 27 1.36 6.88 7.78
N TRP A 28 2.11 6.01 7.12
CA TRP A 28 3.03 5.07 7.74
C TRP A 28 4.48 5.23 7.30
N ASN A 29 4.83 6.34 6.65
CA ASN A 29 6.23 6.60 6.31
C ASN A 29 6.50 8.08 6.19
N SER A 30 7.68 8.48 6.60
CA SER A 30 8.22 9.81 6.35
C SER A 30 8.85 9.88 4.96
N PRO A 31 8.95 11.07 4.34
CA PRO A 31 9.73 11.21 3.12
C PRO A 31 11.14 10.66 3.30
N GLY A 32 11.63 9.95 2.30
CA GLY A 32 12.94 9.28 2.35
C GLY A 32 12.84 7.77 2.59
N TYR A 33 11.70 7.28 3.06
CA TYR A 33 11.47 5.86 3.31
C TYR A 33 10.59 5.28 2.22
N ALA A 34 11.07 4.27 1.50
CA ALA A 34 10.30 3.58 0.47
C ALA A 34 9.37 2.54 1.10
N VAL A 35 8.11 2.57 0.73
CA VAL A 35 7.12 1.59 1.16
C VAL A 35 6.03 1.50 0.09
N VAL A 36 5.50 0.29 -0.14
CA VAL A 36 4.40 0.08 -1.07
C VAL A 36 3.13 -0.16 -0.28
N TYR A 37 2.12 0.66 -0.51
CA TYR A 37 0.81 0.52 0.13
C TYR A 37 -0.10 -0.32 -0.77
N MET A 38 -0.52 -1.49 -0.26
CA MET A 38 -1.46 -2.37 -0.94
C MET A 38 -2.73 -2.50 -0.11
N ALA A 39 -3.85 -2.79 -0.75
CA ALA A 39 -5.15 -2.94 -0.07
C ALA A 39 -5.64 -4.38 -0.15
N GLU A 40 -6.52 -4.77 0.77
CA GLU A 40 -7.08 -6.12 0.78
C GLU A 40 -8.07 -6.37 -0.35
N SER A 41 -8.57 -5.31 -0.99
CA SER A 41 -9.48 -5.39 -2.13
C SER A 41 -9.26 -4.24 -3.10
N ILE A 42 -9.70 -4.40 -4.34
CA ILE A 42 -9.66 -3.31 -5.33
C ILE A 42 -10.56 -2.17 -4.87
N SER A 43 -11.73 -2.47 -4.30
CA SER A 43 -12.64 -1.45 -3.81
C SER A 43 -11.99 -0.56 -2.75
N LEU A 44 -11.26 -1.15 -1.80
CA LEU A 44 -10.53 -0.39 -0.81
C LEU A 44 -9.42 0.45 -1.45
N ALA A 45 -8.70 -0.12 -2.41
CA ALA A 45 -7.66 0.63 -3.13
C ALA A 45 -8.25 1.87 -3.83
N VAL A 46 -9.45 1.75 -4.41
CA VAL A 46 -10.17 2.87 -5.02
C VAL A 46 -10.51 3.92 -3.97
N LEU A 47 -11.09 3.52 -2.83
CA LEU A 47 -11.46 4.46 -1.76
C LEU A 47 -10.22 5.18 -1.19
N GLU A 48 -9.12 4.47 -1.01
CA GLU A 48 -7.87 5.05 -0.54
C GLU A 48 -7.34 6.11 -1.51
N ASN A 49 -7.55 5.92 -2.81
CA ASN A 49 -7.22 6.95 -3.81
C ASN A 49 -8.15 8.16 -3.73
N LEU A 50 -9.46 7.90 -3.63
CA LEU A 50 -10.47 8.96 -3.69
C LEU A 50 -10.30 10.01 -2.59
N VAL A 51 -9.88 9.62 -1.39
CA VAL A 51 -9.69 10.56 -0.28
C VAL A 51 -8.55 11.54 -0.51
N HIS A 52 -7.66 11.24 -1.44
CA HIS A 52 -6.51 12.08 -1.77
C HIS A 52 -6.67 12.80 -3.12
N MET A 53 -7.75 12.54 -3.84
CA MET A 53 -7.95 13.12 -5.17
C MET A 53 -8.66 14.45 -5.13
N SER A 54 -8.23 15.36 -6.02
CA SER A 54 -8.97 16.55 -6.33
C SER A 54 -10.17 16.19 -7.22
N LYS A 55 -11.34 16.81 -6.96
CA LYS A 55 -12.52 16.61 -7.79
C LYS A 55 -12.55 17.51 -9.04
N VAL A 56 -11.51 18.29 -9.27
CA VAL A 56 -11.47 19.24 -10.39
C VAL A 56 -11.23 18.50 -11.71
N ASP A 57 -10.36 17.52 -11.72
CA ASP A 57 -10.02 16.77 -12.93
C ASP A 57 -10.38 15.29 -12.78
N PHE A 58 -11.03 14.74 -13.80
CA PHE A 58 -11.33 13.32 -13.82
C PHE A 58 -10.03 12.53 -14.01
N PRO A 59 -9.74 11.56 -13.13
CA PRO A 59 -8.48 10.81 -13.21
C PRO A 59 -8.44 9.89 -14.43
N SER A 60 -7.30 9.88 -15.11
CA SER A 60 -7.04 9.01 -16.24
C SER A 60 -5.63 8.43 -16.13
N GLY A 61 -5.35 7.39 -16.92
CA GLY A 61 -4.03 6.77 -16.92
C GLY A 61 -3.75 5.93 -15.68
N TYR A 62 -4.79 5.39 -15.05
CA TYR A 62 -4.66 4.52 -13.87
C TYR A 62 -4.63 3.06 -14.27
N VAL A 63 -4.03 2.26 -13.40
CA VAL A 63 -4.01 0.80 -13.51
C VAL A 63 -4.41 0.18 -12.18
N ALA A 64 -4.98 -1.03 -12.25
CA ALA A 64 -5.18 -1.88 -11.09
C ALA A 64 -4.12 -2.98 -11.11
N LEU A 65 -3.38 -3.09 -10.04
CA LEU A 65 -2.30 -4.05 -9.88
C LEU A 65 -2.68 -5.07 -8.84
N THR A 66 -2.55 -6.34 -9.17
CA THR A 66 -2.74 -7.47 -8.25
C THR A 66 -1.41 -8.10 -7.96
N ALA A 67 -1.07 -8.25 -6.68
CA ALA A 67 0.14 -8.91 -6.25
C ALA A 67 -0.19 -10.07 -5.31
N LEU A 68 0.70 -11.04 -5.27
CA LEU A 68 0.56 -12.24 -4.46
C LEU A 68 1.65 -12.28 -3.40
N ILE A 69 1.25 -12.38 -2.14
CA ILE A 69 2.16 -12.56 -1.02
C ILE A 69 2.15 -14.04 -0.64
N PRO A 70 3.27 -14.76 -0.84
CA PRO A 70 3.34 -16.17 -0.46
C PRO A 70 3.21 -16.38 1.05
N ASP A 71 2.70 -17.55 1.46
CA ASP A 71 2.59 -17.92 2.88
C ASP A 71 3.93 -17.87 3.61
N SER A 72 5.02 -18.10 2.87
CA SER A 72 6.37 -18.13 3.43
C SER A 72 6.93 -16.75 3.78
N VAL A 73 6.27 -15.67 3.34
CA VAL A 73 6.70 -14.30 3.66
C VAL A 73 6.06 -13.89 4.97
N ALA A 74 6.90 -13.52 5.95
CA ALA A 74 6.43 -13.13 7.27
C ALA A 74 5.68 -11.80 7.22
N MET A 75 4.64 -11.70 8.04
CA MET A 75 3.81 -10.52 8.16
C MET A 75 3.67 -10.16 9.64
N LEU A 76 3.91 -8.90 9.98
CA LEU A 76 3.68 -8.38 11.32
C LEU A 76 2.43 -7.51 11.32
N ASP A 77 1.87 -7.33 12.51
CA ASP A 77 0.73 -6.44 12.73
C ASP A 77 1.25 -5.04 13.10
N GLY A 78 0.65 -4.02 12.48
CA GLY A 78 1.04 -2.64 12.72
C GLY A 78 0.86 -2.18 14.16
N ASN A 79 0.00 -2.85 14.93
CA ASN A 79 -0.19 -2.53 16.35
C ASN A 79 1.09 -2.66 17.16
N GLU A 80 2.03 -3.49 16.75
CA GLU A 80 3.33 -3.65 17.41
C GLU A 80 4.19 -2.40 17.33
N PHE A 81 3.94 -1.51 16.37
CA PHE A 81 4.74 -0.32 16.13
C PHE A 81 4.02 0.99 16.44
N ARG A 82 2.74 0.93 16.81
CA ARG A 82 1.96 2.12 17.12
C ARG A 82 2.28 2.64 18.51
N ALA A 83 2.50 3.94 18.61
CA ALA A 83 2.52 4.64 19.89
C ALA A 83 1.11 5.15 20.19
N GLY A 84 0.52 4.75 21.32
CA GLY A 84 -0.81 5.19 21.70
C GLY A 84 -1.95 4.72 20.80
N GLY A 85 -1.76 3.62 20.08
CA GLY A 85 -2.78 3.03 19.21
C GLY A 85 -3.05 3.77 17.91
N ARG A 86 -2.27 4.79 17.57
CA ARG A 86 -2.45 5.59 16.36
C ARG A 86 -1.40 5.26 15.32
N SER A 87 -1.81 5.32 14.03
CA SER A 87 -0.85 5.31 12.95
C SER A 87 -0.03 6.61 12.98
N CYS A 88 1.25 6.49 12.71
CA CYS A 88 2.11 7.66 12.50
C CYS A 88 3.26 7.29 11.57
N PRO A 89 3.79 8.26 10.83
CA PRO A 89 4.90 7.97 9.92
C PRO A 89 6.09 7.34 10.61
N LYS A 90 6.42 7.80 11.82
CA LYS A 90 7.56 7.26 12.57
C LYS A 90 7.40 5.79 12.94
N ALA A 91 6.18 5.33 13.19
CA ALA A 91 5.93 3.91 13.49
C ALA A 91 6.27 3.04 12.27
N GLY A 92 5.85 3.46 11.09
CA GLY A 92 6.19 2.77 9.85
C GLY A 92 7.68 2.84 9.54
N ASP A 93 8.30 4.00 9.77
CA ASP A 93 9.75 4.15 9.58
C ASP A 93 10.52 3.15 10.46
N ARG A 94 10.12 2.98 11.72
CA ARG A 94 10.75 2.01 12.62
C ARG A 94 10.61 0.58 12.11
N TRP A 95 9.42 0.24 11.60
CA TRP A 95 9.22 -1.08 10.99
C TRP A 95 10.14 -1.28 9.78
N ILE A 96 10.19 -0.29 8.88
CA ILE A 96 11.05 -0.35 7.69
C ILE A 96 12.51 -0.56 8.10
N GLU A 97 13.00 0.21 9.06
CA GLU A 97 14.38 0.12 9.54
C GLU A 97 14.67 -1.20 10.26
N SER A 98 13.68 -1.76 10.96
CA SER A 98 13.84 -2.98 11.73
C SER A 98 14.10 -4.21 10.85
N ARG A 99 13.58 -4.19 9.63
CA ARG A 99 13.64 -5.32 8.69
C ARG A 99 13.10 -6.63 9.25
N LYS A 100 12.20 -6.56 10.22
CA LYS A 100 11.64 -7.76 10.87
C LYS A 100 10.70 -8.54 9.97
N SER A 101 10.04 -7.86 9.03
CA SER A 101 9.17 -8.53 8.07
C SER A 101 9.11 -7.74 6.77
N ALA A 102 8.82 -8.43 5.66
CA ALA A 102 8.61 -7.76 4.39
C ALA A 102 7.23 -7.10 4.32
N VAL A 103 6.28 -7.54 5.15
CA VAL A 103 4.88 -7.09 5.10
C VAL A 103 4.46 -6.63 6.50
N LEU A 104 3.76 -5.50 6.54
CA LEU A 104 3.11 -4.98 7.74
C LEU A 104 1.62 -4.81 7.44
N ARG A 105 0.77 -5.49 8.21
CA ARG A 105 -0.68 -5.36 8.09
C ARG A 105 -1.16 -4.25 9.00
N VAL A 106 -1.88 -3.28 8.44
CA VAL A 106 -2.38 -2.13 9.19
C VAL A 106 -3.85 -1.91 8.92
N GLN A 107 -4.56 -1.32 9.87
CA GLN A 107 -5.95 -0.95 9.70
C GLN A 107 -6.05 0.19 8.69
N SER A 108 -7.04 0.12 7.78
CA SER A 108 -7.34 1.24 6.89
C SER A 108 -7.93 2.39 7.70
N ALA A 109 -7.50 3.62 7.39
CA ALA A 109 -8.09 4.81 7.98
C ALA A 109 -9.43 5.18 7.32
N VAL A 110 -9.65 4.71 6.11
CA VAL A 110 -10.86 5.01 5.33
C VAL A 110 -11.98 4.02 5.66
N VAL A 111 -11.65 2.73 5.72
CA VAL A 111 -12.59 1.66 6.07
C VAL A 111 -11.99 0.89 7.24
N ARG A 112 -12.41 1.20 8.44
CA ARG A 112 -11.75 0.73 9.67
C ARG A 112 -11.79 -0.78 9.88
N SER A 113 -12.77 -1.46 9.29
CA SER A 113 -12.87 -2.92 9.38
C SER A 113 -11.98 -3.65 8.38
N GLU A 114 -11.32 -2.92 7.48
CA GLU A 114 -10.48 -3.47 6.44
C GLU A 114 -9.02 -3.07 6.65
N HIS A 115 -8.12 -3.73 5.92
CA HIS A 115 -6.69 -3.61 6.15
C HIS A 115 -5.92 -3.23 4.90
N LEU A 116 -4.83 -2.53 5.12
CA LEU A 116 -3.78 -2.32 4.13
C LEU A 116 -2.61 -3.23 4.46
N TYR A 117 -1.85 -3.56 3.45
CA TYR A 117 -0.64 -4.36 3.54
C TYR A 117 0.52 -3.52 3.01
N LEU A 118 1.43 -3.16 3.89
CA LEU A 118 2.59 -2.35 3.53
C LEU A 118 3.73 -3.29 3.18
N LEU A 119 4.39 -3.06 2.06
CA LEU A 119 5.52 -3.86 1.62
C LEU A 119 6.79 -3.05 1.77
N ASN A 120 7.83 -3.66 2.33
CA ASN A 120 9.14 -3.04 2.49
C ASN A 120 10.07 -3.48 1.36
N PRO A 121 10.33 -2.61 0.36
CA PRO A 121 11.19 -2.98 -0.78
C PRO A 121 12.63 -3.30 -0.38
N ALA A 122 13.07 -2.84 0.79
CA ALA A 122 14.43 -3.09 1.27
C ALA A 122 14.59 -4.43 2.00
N HIS A 123 13.49 -5.13 2.28
CA HIS A 123 13.55 -6.43 2.94
C HIS A 123 13.95 -7.53 1.95
N HIS A 124 14.77 -8.48 2.39
CA HIS A 124 15.27 -9.55 1.53
C HIS A 124 14.16 -10.46 0.97
N ASP A 125 13.03 -10.56 1.64
CA ASP A 125 11.89 -11.37 1.17
C ASP A 125 10.97 -10.61 0.21
N PHE A 126 11.22 -9.33 -0.03
CA PHE A 126 10.37 -8.54 -0.91
C PHE A 126 10.27 -9.14 -2.32
N ASP A 127 11.37 -9.70 -2.82
CA ASP A 127 11.42 -10.30 -4.17
C ASP A 127 10.50 -11.51 -4.31
N ARG A 128 10.01 -12.07 -3.22
CA ARG A 128 9.09 -13.21 -3.23
C ARG A 128 7.64 -12.78 -3.44
N VAL A 129 7.34 -11.50 -3.27
CA VAL A 129 6.03 -10.94 -3.62
C VAL A 129 5.98 -10.81 -5.13
N GLN A 130 4.94 -11.39 -5.74
CA GLN A 130 4.84 -11.47 -7.20
C GLN A 130 3.68 -10.64 -7.71
N VAL A 131 3.95 -9.82 -8.73
CA VAL A 131 2.89 -9.14 -9.47
C VAL A 131 2.23 -10.16 -10.39
N GLU A 132 0.93 -10.41 -10.17
CA GLU A 132 0.16 -11.33 -11.00
C GLU A 132 -0.42 -10.65 -12.22
N GLN A 133 -0.89 -9.41 -12.06
CA GLN A 133 -1.66 -8.74 -13.09
C GLN A 133 -1.55 -7.24 -12.94
N ILE A 134 -1.43 -6.56 -14.06
CA ILE A 134 -1.55 -5.10 -14.16
C ILE A 134 -2.48 -4.86 -15.32
N GLU A 135 -3.60 -4.17 -15.08
CA GLU A 135 -4.57 -3.88 -16.13
C GLU A 135 -5.06 -2.44 -16.05
N PRO A 136 -5.47 -1.87 -17.19
CA PRO A 136 -6.04 -0.52 -17.17
C PRO A 136 -7.23 -0.44 -16.21
N PHE A 137 -7.33 0.67 -15.48
CA PHE A 137 -8.42 0.91 -14.55
C PHE A 137 -9.05 2.27 -14.85
N ALA A 138 -10.38 2.29 -14.98
CA ALA A 138 -11.13 3.53 -15.17
C ALA A 138 -12.06 3.74 -13.98
N PHE A 139 -12.00 4.95 -13.39
CA PHE A 139 -12.93 5.32 -12.33
C PHE A 139 -14.32 5.58 -12.95
N ASP A 140 -15.35 5.14 -12.26
CA ASP A 140 -16.73 5.45 -12.67
C ASP A 140 -16.96 6.97 -12.47
N PRO A 141 -17.49 7.68 -13.48
CA PRO A 141 -17.71 9.13 -13.35
C PRO A 141 -18.61 9.52 -12.18
N ARG A 142 -19.48 8.63 -11.73
CA ARG A 142 -20.39 8.90 -10.60
C ARG A 142 -19.66 9.06 -9.27
N LEU A 143 -18.39 8.67 -9.21
CA LEU A 143 -17.57 8.86 -8.00
C LEU A 143 -17.10 10.31 -7.82
N PHE A 144 -17.33 11.17 -8.82
CA PHE A 144 -16.84 12.56 -8.83
C PHE A 144 -17.92 13.60 -8.97
#